data_2fc2f7ca96618374f3c2349c1f75687f
#
_entry.id   2fc2f7ca96618374f3c2349c1f75687f
#
_cell.length_a   1.000
_cell.length_b   1.000
_cell.length_c   1.000
_cell.angle_alpha   90.00
_cell.angle_beta   90.00
_cell.angle_gamma   90.00
#
_symmetry.space_group_name_H-M   'P 1'
#
loop_
_entity.id
_entity.type
_entity.pdbx_description
1 polymer ?
#
loop_
_entity_poly.entity_id
_entity_poly.type
_entity_poly.pdbx_seq_one_letter_code
_entity_poly.pdbx_strand_id
1 'polypeptide(L)'
;MRIRQMKYVDEEMIRVMNQYKEKTQGSIASGYIIREEEYYFQEETFFENKMKIMLPEKFEDMPLEVAKIKYPMEQRPAVIKTNEKTDINISLNLTQQPYENKQAEAVLKIFKGAIANVYPNNLFMEQKIEVNPYGTTIAWFDFISHGIDGRLYNLMFFTSVDGKLMNGVCNCAEQDLKNWRVVFMDVLKTIRISQGE
;
A
#
# COMPACT_ATOMS: atom_id res chain seq x y z
N MET A 1 11.24 32.05 -1.65
CA MET A 1 11.68 30.72 -2.12
C MET A 1 10.70 29.59 -1.76
N ARG A 2 10.22 29.47 -0.52
CA ARG A 2 9.23 28.45 -0.08
C ARG A 2 7.90 28.41 -0.86
N ILE A 3 7.30 29.56 -1.17
CA ILE A 3 5.99 29.64 -1.85
C ILE A 3 6.08 29.13 -3.30
N ARG A 4 7.19 29.36 -4.00
CA ARG A 4 7.40 28.88 -5.38
C ARG A 4 7.60 27.37 -5.42
N GLN A 5 8.21 26.78 -4.41
CA GLN A 5 8.43 25.33 -4.28
C GLN A 5 7.13 24.58 -3.96
N MET A 6 6.26 25.15 -3.08
CA MET A 6 4.94 24.59 -2.78
C MET A 6 4.05 24.58 -4.03
N LYS A 7 4.01 25.67 -4.81
CA LYS A 7 3.22 25.76 -6.04
C LYS A 7 3.65 24.73 -7.11
N TYR A 8 4.94 24.45 -7.19
CA TYR A 8 5.49 23.44 -8.12
C TYR A 8 5.10 22.01 -7.71
N VAL A 9 5.08 21.72 -6.41
CA VAL A 9 4.65 20.42 -5.87
C VAL A 9 3.16 20.20 -6.12
N ASP A 10 2.33 21.21 -5.92
CA ASP A 10 0.89 21.13 -6.16
C ASP A 10 0.57 20.95 -7.66
N GLU A 11 1.28 21.66 -8.54
CA GLU A 11 1.10 21.52 -10.00
C GLU A 11 1.57 20.14 -10.50
N GLU A 12 2.67 19.60 -9.98
CA GLU A 12 3.14 18.26 -10.30
C GLU A 12 2.17 17.19 -9.79
N MET A 13 1.64 17.34 -8.58
CA MET A 13 0.63 16.46 -8.00
C MET A 13 -0.65 16.44 -8.84
N ILE A 14 -1.16 17.60 -9.24
CA ILE A 14 -2.34 17.71 -10.10
C ILE A 14 -2.07 17.08 -11.48
N ARG A 15 -0.89 17.27 -12.04
CA ARG A 15 -0.49 16.68 -13.32
C ARG A 15 -0.48 15.16 -13.22
N VAL A 16 0.15 14.59 -12.18
CA VAL A 16 0.19 13.16 -11.91
C VAL A 16 -1.23 12.61 -11.75
N MET A 17 -2.06 13.23 -10.89
CA MET A 17 -3.44 12.80 -10.69
C MET A 17 -4.29 12.86 -11.97
N ASN A 18 -4.09 13.87 -12.83
CA ASN A 18 -4.84 14.00 -14.07
C ASN A 18 -4.37 13.04 -15.16
N GLN A 19 -3.09 12.67 -15.21
CA GLN A 19 -2.56 11.65 -16.12
C GLN A 19 -3.12 10.26 -15.86
N TYR A 20 -3.58 10.00 -14.63
CA TYR A 20 -4.00 8.67 -14.17
C TYR A 20 -5.52 8.51 -13.99
N LYS A 21 -6.33 9.40 -14.60
CA LYS A 21 -7.79 9.35 -14.56
C LYS A 21 -8.44 8.27 -15.44
N GLU A 22 -7.67 7.44 -16.15
CA GLU A 22 -8.25 6.36 -16.95
C GLU A 22 -8.86 5.28 -16.02
N LYS A 23 -10.09 4.89 -16.32
CA LYS A 23 -10.83 3.88 -15.56
C LYS A 23 -10.23 2.50 -15.80
N THR A 24 -9.55 1.96 -14.80
CA THR A 24 -9.29 0.52 -14.72
C THR A 24 -10.62 -0.22 -14.70
N GLN A 25 -10.82 -1.16 -15.62
CA GLN A 25 -12.07 -1.93 -15.70
C GLN A 25 -11.94 -3.20 -14.86
N GLY A 26 -12.92 -3.41 -13.98
CA GLY A 26 -12.97 -4.61 -13.15
C GLY A 26 -13.34 -4.32 -11.70
N SER A 27 -13.31 -5.35 -10.90
CA SER A 27 -13.49 -5.33 -9.44
C SER A 27 -12.80 -6.54 -8.81
N ILE A 28 -12.67 -6.55 -7.48
CA ILE A 28 -12.16 -7.74 -6.76
C ILE A 28 -13.03 -8.99 -7.07
N ALA A 29 -14.35 -8.82 -7.21
CA ALA A 29 -15.27 -9.94 -7.43
C ALA A 29 -15.26 -10.47 -8.87
N SER A 30 -15.05 -9.60 -9.87
CA SER A 30 -15.06 -9.98 -11.30
C SER A 30 -13.67 -10.18 -11.89
N GLY A 31 -12.63 -9.84 -11.14
CA GLY A 31 -11.26 -9.69 -11.65
C GLY A 31 -11.02 -8.33 -12.30
N TYR A 32 -9.76 -8.04 -12.56
CA TYR A 32 -9.29 -6.86 -13.28
C TYR A 32 -8.56 -7.24 -14.56
N ILE A 33 -8.71 -6.43 -15.61
CA ILE A 33 -7.89 -6.53 -16.81
C ILE A 33 -6.89 -5.36 -16.78
N ILE A 34 -5.61 -5.69 -16.69
CA ILE A 34 -4.52 -4.72 -16.63
C ILE A 34 -3.50 -5.07 -17.72
N ARG A 35 -3.31 -4.19 -18.71
CA ARG A 35 -2.38 -4.43 -19.83
C ARG A 35 -2.58 -5.80 -20.49
N GLU A 36 -3.84 -6.14 -20.77
CA GLU A 36 -4.26 -7.40 -21.40
C GLU A 36 -4.05 -8.66 -20.53
N GLU A 37 -3.61 -8.50 -19.27
CA GLU A 37 -3.53 -9.58 -18.29
C GLU A 37 -4.74 -9.57 -17.36
N GLU A 38 -5.30 -10.76 -17.09
CA GLU A 38 -6.40 -10.96 -16.15
C GLU A 38 -5.86 -11.28 -14.76
N TYR A 39 -6.38 -10.55 -13.77
CA TYR A 39 -6.07 -10.71 -12.35
C TYR A 39 -7.34 -11.08 -11.59
N TYR A 40 -7.45 -12.33 -11.18
CA TYR A 40 -8.46 -12.82 -10.25
C TYR A 40 -7.93 -12.77 -8.83
N PHE A 41 -8.81 -12.80 -7.84
CA PHE A 41 -8.45 -12.59 -6.44
C PHE A 41 -8.94 -13.73 -5.58
N GLN A 42 -8.12 -14.13 -4.62
CA GLN A 42 -8.45 -15.12 -3.60
C GLN A 42 -8.26 -14.55 -2.20
N GLU A 43 -9.02 -15.09 -1.23
CA GLU A 43 -8.85 -14.74 0.17
C GLU A 43 -7.61 -15.42 0.72
N GLU A 44 -6.68 -14.65 1.25
CA GLU A 44 -5.55 -15.15 2.03
C GLU A 44 -5.67 -14.72 3.49
N THR A 45 -5.10 -15.54 4.36
CA THR A 45 -5.20 -15.38 5.81
C THR A 45 -3.81 -15.25 6.42
N PHE A 46 -3.62 -14.26 7.28
CA PHE A 46 -2.33 -13.93 7.90
C PHE A 46 -2.43 -13.81 9.42
N PHE A 47 -1.28 -13.82 10.08
CA PHE A 47 -1.14 -13.57 11.52
C PHE A 47 -2.02 -14.48 12.38
N GLU A 48 -1.81 -15.80 12.24
CA GLU A 48 -2.57 -16.82 13.00
C GLU A 48 -4.09 -16.72 12.80
N ASN A 49 -4.51 -16.50 11.55
CA ASN A 49 -5.91 -16.34 11.15
C ASN A 49 -6.61 -15.07 11.68
N LYS A 50 -5.85 -14.07 12.17
CA LYS A 50 -6.41 -12.83 12.70
C LYS A 50 -6.73 -11.79 11.64
N MET A 51 -6.16 -11.90 10.44
CA MET A 51 -6.40 -11.00 9.33
C MET A 51 -6.65 -11.77 8.04
N LYS A 52 -7.72 -11.40 7.32
CA LYS A 52 -8.04 -11.88 5.98
C LYS A 52 -8.02 -10.72 5.00
N ILE A 53 -7.57 -10.97 3.77
CA ILE A 53 -7.47 -9.99 2.70
C ILE A 53 -7.55 -10.70 1.33
N MET A 54 -8.19 -10.07 0.35
CA MET A 54 -8.18 -10.56 -1.02
C MET A 54 -6.89 -10.14 -1.72
N LEU A 55 -6.14 -11.09 -2.25
CA LEU A 55 -4.92 -10.84 -3.01
C LEU A 55 -5.04 -11.45 -4.41
N PRO A 56 -4.30 -10.92 -5.42
CA PRO A 56 -4.29 -11.55 -6.74
C PRO A 56 -3.81 -13.01 -6.64
N GLU A 57 -4.54 -13.94 -7.24
CA GLU A 57 -4.26 -15.39 -7.19
C GLU A 57 -2.84 -15.75 -7.70
N LYS A 58 -2.31 -14.93 -8.63
CA LYS A 58 -0.98 -15.10 -9.22
C LYS A 58 0.16 -14.54 -8.35
N PHE A 59 -0.17 -13.91 -7.20
CA PHE A 59 0.88 -13.39 -6.32
C PHE A 59 1.39 -14.49 -5.40
N GLU A 60 2.70 -14.65 -5.39
CA GLU A 60 3.40 -15.62 -4.57
C GLU A 60 4.26 -14.94 -3.51
N ASP A 61 4.74 -15.71 -2.55
CA ASP A 61 5.73 -15.21 -1.59
C ASP A 61 7.01 -14.83 -2.33
N MET A 62 7.50 -13.61 -2.07
CA MET A 62 8.73 -13.14 -2.71
C MET A 62 9.90 -14.04 -2.35
N PRO A 63 10.67 -14.56 -3.34
CA PRO A 63 11.85 -15.36 -3.07
C PRO A 63 12.83 -14.61 -2.16
N LEU A 64 13.40 -15.29 -1.17
CA LEU A 64 14.26 -14.68 -0.14
C LEU A 64 15.42 -13.88 -0.74
N GLU A 65 16.03 -14.38 -1.82
CA GLU A 65 17.15 -13.70 -2.46
C GLU A 65 16.73 -12.39 -3.12
N VAL A 66 15.53 -12.34 -3.70
CA VAL A 66 14.94 -11.09 -4.24
C VAL A 66 14.56 -10.16 -3.10
N ALA A 67 13.97 -10.68 -2.03
CA ALA A 67 13.61 -9.89 -0.85
C ALA A 67 14.83 -9.23 -0.19
N LYS A 68 15.97 -9.91 -0.12
CA LYS A 68 17.23 -9.33 0.40
C LYS A 68 17.72 -8.14 -0.41
N ILE A 69 17.51 -8.15 -1.73
CA ILE A 69 17.91 -7.06 -2.62
C ILE A 69 16.92 -5.89 -2.51
N LYS A 70 15.62 -6.16 -2.57
CA LYS A 70 14.58 -5.11 -2.56
C LYS A 70 14.32 -4.51 -1.18
N TYR A 71 14.52 -5.29 -0.14
CA TYR A 71 14.37 -4.92 1.27
C TYR A 71 15.67 -5.22 2.03
N PRO A 72 16.72 -4.41 1.82
CA PRO A 72 18.08 -4.72 2.33
C PRO A 72 18.20 -4.62 3.85
N MET A 73 17.21 -4.01 4.52
CA MET A 73 17.23 -3.89 5.98
C MET A 73 16.95 -5.24 6.65
N GLU A 74 17.53 -5.47 7.83
CA GLU A 74 17.32 -6.72 8.59
C GLU A 74 15.86 -6.93 8.98
N GLN A 75 15.15 -5.85 9.32
CA GLN A 75 13.73 -5.87 9.66
C GLN A 75 12.86 -5.80 8.39
N ARG A 76 12.85 -6.88 7.61
CA ARG A 76 11.96 -7.00 6.45
C ARG A 76 10.52 -7.21 6.91
N PRO A 77 9.53 -6.85 6.07
CA PRO A 77 8.14 -7.24 6.32
C PRO A 77 8.02 -8.76 6.49
N ALA A 78 7.15 -9.19 7.40
CA ALA A 78 6.92 -10.60 7.68
C ALA A 78 6.31 -11.36 6.49
N VAL A 79 5.52 -10.67 5.68
CA VAL A 79 4.90 -11.17 4.46
C VAL A 79 5.23 -10.23 3.31
N ILE A 80 5.64 -10.76 2.17
CA ILE A 80 5.82 -10.00 0.93
C ILE A 80 5.26 -10.84 -0.20
N LYS A 81 4.08 -10.47 -0.71
CA LYS A 81 3.46 -11.08 -1.89
C LYS A 81 3.84 -10.27 -3.13
N THR A 82 4.15 -10.95 -4.22
CA THR A 82 4.63 -10.32 -5.45
C THR A 82 4.13 -11.05 -6.69
N ASN A 83 4.02 -10.33 -7.81
CA ASN A 83 3.79 -10.95 -9.11
C ASN A 83 5.08 -11.64 -9.63
N GLU A 84 4.96 -12.40 -10.72
CA GLU A 84 6.08 -13.15 -11.32
C GLU A 84 7.31 -12.25 -11.64
N LYS A 85 7.08 -11.01 -12.10
CA LYS A 85 8.15 -10.05 -12.40
C LYS A 85 8.73 -9.36 -11.17
N THR A 86 8.15 -9.59 -10.01
CA THR A 86 8.53 -8.97 -8.73
C THR A 86 8.45 -7.44 -8.70
N ASP A 87 7.73 -6.81 -9.63
CA ASP A 87 7.61 -5.36 -9.77
C ASP A 87 6.33 -4.76 -9.15
N ILE A 88 5.39 -5.63 -8.75
CA ILE A 88 4.17 -5.27 -8.03
C ILE A 88 4.13 -6.06 -6.74
N ASN A 89 4.13 -5.37 -5.61
CA ASN A 89 4.30 -6.02 -4.32
C ASN A 89 3.25 -5.55 -3.31
N ILE A 90 2.83 -6.47 -2.43
CA ILE A 90 2.01 -6.20 -1.26
C ILE A 90 2.73 -6.79 -0.05
N SER A 91 3.17 -5.95 0.87
CA SER A 91 3.85 -6.38 2.08
C SER A 91 3.03 -6.10 3.32
N LEU A 92 3.11 -6.99 4.31
CA LEU A 92 2.40 -6.91 5.58
C LEU A 92 3.38 -7.14 6.72
N ASN A 93 3.27 -6.34 7.77
CA ASN A 93 4.09 -6.46 8.95
C ASN A 93 3.27 -6.19 10.22
N LEU A 94 3.11 -7.19 11.07
CA LEU A 94 2.49 -7.06 12.39
C LEU A 94 3.57 -6.76 13.43
N THR A 95 3.51 -5.57 14.02
CA THR A 95 4.45 -5.14 15.05
C THR A 95 4.00 -5.63 16.44
N GLN A 96 4.86 -5.45 17.43
CA GLN A 96 4.48 -5.65 18.83
C GLN A 96 3.96 -4.36 19.50
N GLN A 97 3.87 -3.25 18.75
CA GLN A 97 3.42 -1.97 19.28
C GLN A 97 1.90 -2.00 19.51
N PRO A 98 1.41 -1.69 20.71
CA PRO A 98 -0.01 -1.51 20.95
C PRO A 98 -0.60 -0.43 20.07
N TYR A 99 -1.77 -0.69 19.49
CA TYR A 99 -2.42 0.24 18.60
C TYR A 99 -3.95 0.12 18.65
N GLU A 100 -4.59 1.26 18.78
CA GLU A 100 -6.04 1.42 18.69
C GLU A 100 -6.42 2.39 17.56
N ASN A 101 -7.61 2.21 16.98
CA ASN A 101 -8.09 3.02 15.87
C ASN A 101 -8.11 4.54 16.12
N LYS A 102 -8.29 4.96 17.40
CA LYS A 102 -8.22 6.38 17.80
C LYS A 102 -6.84 7.02 17.56
N GLN A 103 -5.79 6.22 17.37
CA GLN A 103 -4.41 6.68 17.12
C GLN A 103 -4.10 6.83 15.62
N ALA A 104 -5.08 6.59 14.74
CA ALA A 104 -4.89 6.55 13.29
C ALA A 104 -4.26 7.85 12.73
N GLU A 105 -4.72 9.02 13.16
CA GLU A 105 -4.15 10.31 12.73
C GLU A 105 -2.69 10.47 13.17
N ALA A 106 -2.40 10.08 14.42
CA ALA A 106 -1.05 10.17 14.97
C ALA A 106 -0.08 9.27 14.22
N VAL A 107 -0.50 8.03 13.89
CA VAL A 107 0.30 7.07 13.12
C VAL A 107 0.57 7.60 11.72
N LEU A 108 -0.43 8.10 10.99
CA LEU A 108 -0.23 8.72 9.67
C LEU A 108 0.79 9.85 9.74
N LYS A 109 0.65 10.75 10.72
CA LYS A 109 1.57 11.89 10.89
C LYS A 109 3.00 11.45 11.19
N ILE A 110 3.18 10.45 12.06
CA ILE A 110 4.50 9.93 12.46
C ILE A 110 5.19 9.29 11.25
N PHE A 111 4.53 8.35 10.57
CA PHE A 111 5.15 7.63 9.46
C PHE A 111 5.41 8.54 8.25
N LYS A 112 4.43 9.38 7.88
CA LYS A 112 4.61 10.36 6.82
C LYS A 112 5.74 11.33 7.12
N GLY A 113 5.81 11.83 8.35
CA GLY A 113 6.88 12.72 8.80
C GLY A 113 8.26 12.04 8.78
N ALA A 114 8.36 10.80 9.24
CA ALA A 114 9.59 10.03 9.22
C ALA A 114 10.09 9.82 7.77
N ILE A 115 9.20 9.41 6.86
CA ILE A 115 9.53 9.23 5.44
C ILE A 115 9.95 10.57 4.80
N ALA A 116 9.22 11.66 5.05
CA ALA A 116 9.53 12.97 4.51
C ALA A 116 10.88 13.52 5.00
N ASN A 117 11.25 13.22 6.24
CA ASN A 117 12.54 13.64 6.81
C ASN A 117 13.72 12.90 6.17
N VAL A 118 13.57 11.59 5.89
CA VAL A 118 14.63 10.78 5.27
C VAL A 118 14.69 11.01 3.76
N TYR A 119 13.53 11.15 3.13
CA TYR A 119 13.38 11.28 1.67
C TYR A 119 12.55 12.52 1.31
N PRO A 120 13.12 13.73 1.43
CA PRO A 120 12.37 14.99 1.25
C PRO A 120 11.85 15.22 -0.18
N ASN A 121 12.37 14.48 -1.14
CA ASN A 121 11.93 14.55 -2.55
C ASN A 121 10.75 13.64 -2.87
N ASN A 122 10.24 12.87 -1.90
CA ASN A 122 9.05 12.05 -2.10
C ASN A 122 7.82 12.95 -2.31
N LEU A 123 6.98 12.58 -3.28
CA LEU A 123 5.75 13.30 -3.60
C LEU A 123 4.57 12.62 -2.91
N PHE A 124 4.12 13.17 -1.78
CA PHE A 124 2.92 12.69 -1.08
C PHE A 124 1.67 13.19 -1.81
N MET A 125 0.70 12.28 -2.06
CA MET A 125 -0.52 12.60 -2.81
C MET A 125 -1.72 12.70 -1.88
N GLU A 126 -2.30 11.58 -1.47
CA GLU A 126 -3.54 11.53 -0.69
C GLU A 126 -3.30 10.82 0.65
N GLN A 127 -4.14 11.12 1.64
CA GLN A 127 -4.22 10.39 2.89
C GLN A 127 -5.66 10.32 3.36
N LYS A 128 -6.05 9.21 4.00
CA LYS A 128 -7.41 9.02 4.49
C LYS A 128 -7.45 8.07 5.68
N ILE A 129 -8.46 8.25 6.51
CA ILE A 129 -8.90 7.29 7.51
C ILE A 129 -10.32 6.91 7.15
N GLU A 130 -10.58 5.65 6.95
CA GLU A 130 -11.90 5.17 6.56
C GLU A 130 -12.23 3.82 7.22
N VAL A 131 -13.51 3.54 7.34
CA VAL A 131 -14.01 2.23 7.77
C VAL A 131 -14.46 1.48 6.54
N ASN A 132 -13.90 0.31 6.31
CA ASN A 132 -14.24 -0.52 5.16
C ASN A 132 -15.60 -1.25 5.36
N PRO A 133 -16.15 -1.94 4.34
CA PRO A 133 -17.42 -2.64 4.44
C PRO A 133 -17.52 -3.71 5.53
N TYR A 134 -16.39 -4.16 6.06
CA TYR A 134 -16.33 -5.17 7.13
C TYR A 134 -16.12 -4.56 8.54
N GLY A 135 -16.24 -3.23 8.65
CA GLY A 135 -16.08 -2.53 9.93
C GLY A 135 -14.62 -2.33 10.36
N THR A 136 -13.64 -2.66 9.50
CA THR A 136 -12.22 -2.45 9.81
C THR A 136 -11.83 -1.00 9.53
N THR A 137 -11.28 -0.32 10.53
CA THR A 137 -10.69 1.01 10.34
C THR A 137 -9.33 0.89 9.68
N ILE A 138 -9.15 1.59 8.56
CA ILE A 138 -7.91 1.61 7.79
C ILE A 138 -7.46 3.06 7.65
N ALA A 139 -6.25 3.34 8.09
CA ALA A 139 -5.58 4.62 7.86
C ALA A 139 -4.53 4.40 6.77
N TRP A 140 -4.47 5.28 5.77
CA TRP A 140 -3.51 5.13 4.69
C TRP A 140 -3.07 6.48 4.12
N PHE A 141 -1.90 6.49 3.51
CA PHE A 141 -1.43 7.55 2.64
C PHE A 141 -0.65 6.97 1.46
N ASP A 142 -0.63 7.69 0.35
CA ASP A 142 0.13 7.29 -0.82
C ASP A 142 1.15 8.35 -1.23
N PHE A 143 2.20 7.89 -1.89
CA PHE A 143 3.30 8.75 -2.32
C PHE A 143 4.12 8.11 -3.44
N ILE A 144 4.81 8.96 -4.19
CA ILE A 144 5.82 8.54 -5.16
C ILE A 144 7.20 8.73 -4.52
N SER A 145 8.00 7.68 -4.53
CA SER A 145 9.40 7.68 -4.11
C SER A 145 10.35 7.53 -5.29
N HIS A 146 11.61 7.93 -5.09
CA HIS A 146 12.68 7.77 -6.06
C HIS A 146 13.52 6.56 -5.66
N GLY A 147 13.50 5.52 -6.51
CA GLY A 147 14.38 4.35 -6.40
C GLY A 147 15.59 4.48 -7.33
N ILE A 148 16.47 3.49 -7.27
CA ILE A 148 17.67 3.42 -8.14
C ILE A 148 17.24 3.25 -9.61
N ASP A 149 16.22 2.41 -9.84
CA ASP A 149 15.76 2.03 -11.18
C ASP A 149 14.56 2.84 -11.67
N GLY A 150 14.20 3.93 -10.99
CA GLY A 150 13.08 4.78 -11.35
C GLY A 150 12.18 5.19 -10.19
N ARG A 151 11.03 5.75 -10.52
CA ARG A 151 10.05 6.19 -9.52
C ARG A 151 9.08 5.05 -9.19
N LEU A 152 8.77 4.91 -7.91
CA LEU A 152 7.84 3.91 -7.38
C LEU A 152 6.62 4.60 -6.78
N TYR A 153 5.45 4.11 -7.11
CA TYR A 153 4.24 4.40 -6.36
C TYR A 153 4.16 3.49 -5.13
N ASN A 154 3.81 4.08 -4.00
CA ASN A 154 3.63 3.39 -2.72
C ASN A 154 2.30 3.81 -2.09
N LEU A 155 1.52 2.84 -1.63
CA LEU A 155 0.36 3.01 -0.78
C LEU A 155 0.66 2.35 0.56
N MET A 156 0.89 3.15 1.58
CA MET A 156 1.15 2.66 2.94
C MET A 156 -0.13 2.73 3.76
N PHE A 157 -0.44 1.65 4.47
CA PHE A 157 -1.67 1.53 5.25
C PHE A 157 -1.46 0.90 6.62
N PHE A 158 -2.38 1.18 7.52
CA PHE A 158 -2.33 0.80 8.92
C PHE A 158 -3.69 0.35 9.40
N THR A 159 -3.72 -0.69 10.22
CA THR A 159 -4.92 -1.13 10.93
C THR A 159 -4.53 -1.81 12.24
N SER A 160 -5.51 -2.05 13.10
CA SER A 160 -5.31 -2.82 14.34
C SER A 160 -5.55 -4.30 14.07
N VAL A 161 -4.59 -5.14 14.43
CA VAL A 161 -4.75 -6.60 14.45
C VAL A 161 -4.42 -7.08 15.86
N ASP A 162 -5.41 -7.60 16.56
CA ASP A 162 -5.24 -8.07 17.95
C ASP A 162 -4.65 -7.00 18.90
N GLY A 163 -5.13 -5.75 18.77
CA GLY A 163 -4.65 -4.62 19.56
C GLY A 163 -3.23 -4.15 19.23
N LYS A 164 -2.63 -4.64 18.15
CA LYS A 164 -1.27 -4.29 17.70
C LYS A 164 -1.31 -3.58 16.36
N LEU A 165 -0.31 -2.74 16.13
CA LEU A 165 -0.14 -2.04 14.86
C LEU A 165 0.27 -3.02 13.77
N MET A 166 -0.60 -3.22 12.80
CA MET A 166 -0.27 -3.82 11.50
C MET A 166 -0.06 -2.70 10.49
N ASN A 167 1.07 -2.73 9.81
CA ASN A 167 1.34 -1.85 8.68
C ASN A 167 1.60 -2.67 7.41
N GLY A 168 1.10 -2.16 6.29
CA GLY A 168 1.34 -2.75 4.99
C GLY A 168 1.74 -1.70 3.98
N VAL A 169 2.39 -2.15 2.91
CA VAL A 169 2.75 -1.32 1.76
C VAL A 169 2.42 -2.07 0.49
N CYS A 170 1.61 -1.44 -0.36
CA CYS A 170 1.42 -1.85 -1.74
C CYS A 170 2.29 -0.96 -2.63
N ASN A 171 3.08 -1.54 -3.53
CA ASN A 171 3.91 -0.74 -4.43
C ASN A 171 3.98 -1.31 -5.84
N CYS A 172 4.21 -0.42 -6.79
CA CYS A 172 4.49 -0.73 -8.20
C CYS A 172 5.35 0.37 -8.82
N ALA A 173 5.84 0.15 -10.05
CA ALA A 173 6.47 1.22 -10.81
C ALA A 173 5.47 2.37 -11.05
N GLU A 174 5.93 3.62 -11.07
CA GLU A 174 5.05 4.80 -11.27
C GLU A 174 4.22 4.69 -12.56
N GLN A 175 4.78 4.14 -13.63
CA GLN A 175 4.07 3.94 -14.91
C GLN A 175 2.85 3.02 -14.78
N ASP A 176 2.76 2.19 -13.73
CA ASP A 176 1.67 1.27 -13.43
C ASP A 176 0.65 1.84 -12.44
N LEU A 177 0.95 2.99 -11.85
CA LEU A 177 0.13 3.64 -10.82
C LEU A 177 -1.35 3.75 -11.25
N LYS A 178 -1.62 4.18 -12.49
CA LYS A 178 -2.99 4.39 -12.97
C LYS A 178 -3.88 3.15 -12.87
N ASN A 179 -3.28 1.96 -13.02
CA ASN A 179 -3.98 0.69 -12.95
C ASN A 179 -3.99 0.14 -11.52
N TRP A 180 -2.81 0.09 -10.90
CA TRP A 180 -2.65 -0.61 -9.63
C TRP A 180 -3.13 0.20 -8.41
N ARG A 181 -3.17 1.53 -8.47
CA ARG A 181 -3.74 2.34 -7.38
C ARG A 181 -5.18 1.95 -7.07
N VAL A 182 -6.01 1.79 -8.11
CA VAL A 182 -7.42 1.38 -7.96
C VAL A 182 -7.51 -0.01 -7.36
N VAL A 183 -6.72 -0.95 -7.86
CA VAL A 183 -6.67 -2.33 -7.35
C VAL A 183 -6.25 -2.35 -5.89
N PHE A 184 -5.18 -1.64 -5.52
CA PHE A 184 -4.72 -1.58 -4.14
C PHE A 184 -5.77 -0.99 -3.19
N MET A 185 -6.45 0.09 -3.61
CA MET A 185 -7.55 0.66 -2.82
C MET A 185 -8.69 -0.34 -2.63
N ASP A 186 -9.04 -1.11 -3.66
CA ASP A 186 -10.09 -2.12 -3.54
C ASP A 186 -9.61 -3.34 -2.72
N VAL A 187 -8.36 -3.72 -2.78
CA VAL A 187 -7.74 -4.71 -1.89
C VAL A 187 -7.88 -4.28 -0.42
N LEU A 188 -7.57 -3.01 -0.08
CA LEU A 188 -7.73 -2.51 1.30
C LEU A 188 -9.17 -2.65 1.81
N LYS A 189 -10.16 -2.44 0.95
CA LYS A 189 -11.58 -2.58 1.31
C LYS A 189 -11.97 -4.02 1.68
N THR A 190 -11.15 -5.02 1.32
CA THR A 190 -11.41 -6.43 1.63
C THR A 190 -10.85 -6.89 2.97
N ILE A 191 -10.04 -6.07 3.63
CA ILE A 191 -9.41 -6.43 4.91
C ILE A 191 -10.47 -6.72 5.96
N ARG A 192 -10.39 -7.90 6.56
CA ARG A 192 -11.21 -8.32 7.70
C ARG A 192 -10.32 -8.72 8.86
N ILE A 193 -10.62 -8.19 10.03
CA ILE A 193 -9.92 -8.54 11.26
C ILE A 193 -10.85 -9.42 12.08
N SER A 194 -10.39 -10.63 12.41
CA SER A 194 -11.10 -11.51 13.35
C SER A 194 -11.05 -10.85 14.71
N GLN A 195 -12.21 -10.61 15.33
CA GLN A 195 -12.25 -10.23 16.73
C GLN A 195 -11.87 -11.49 17.53
N GLY A 196 -10.87 -11.38 18.39
CA GLY A 196 -10.53 -12.45 19.31
C GLY A 196 -11.76 -12.80 20.16
N GLU A 197 -12.02 -14.08 20.33
CA GLU A 197 -12.97 -14.58 21.33
C GLU A 197 -12.55 -14.21 22.74
#